data_5feffeffe95f16249e46a5e9e1e506ff
#
_entry.id   5feffeffe95f16249e46a5e9e1e506ff
#
_cell.length_a   1.000
_cell.length_b   1.000
_cell.length_c   1.000
_cell.angle_alpha   90.00
_cell.angle_beta   90.00
_cell.angle_gamma   90.00
#
_symmetry.space_group_name_H-M   'P 1'
#
loop_
_entity.id
_entity.type
_entity.pdbx_description
1 polymer ?
#
loop_
_entity_poly.entity_id
_entity_poly.type
_entity_poly.pdbx_seq_one_letter_code
_entity_poly.pdbx_strand_id
1 'polypeptide(L)'
;MNYRNIFITLAALSGAVTASAWSAESATVAFLMPDQASTRYEQHDFPGFKAEMSKLCADCKVIYQNANANASLQQQQFNSVIAQGAKVIVLDPVDSSAAAALVENAQAQGVKVIAYDRPVPDKPADFYVSFDNEGIGYAI
;
A
#
# COMPACT_ATOMS: atom_id res chain seq x y z
N MET A 1 -72.16 -36.59 -1.74
CA MET A 1 -70.90 -36.41 -0.97
C MET A 1 -69.84 -35.96 -1.93
N ASN A 2 -69.52 -34.65 -1.92
CA ASN A 2 -68.66 -34.03 -2.91
C ASN A 2 -67.23 -33.81 -2.29
N TYR A 3 -66.21 -34.51 -2.79
CA TYR A 3 -64.83 -34.30 -2.43
C TYR A 3 -64.23 -33.24 -3.35
N ARG A 4 -63.95 -32.06 -2.80
CA ARG A 4 -63.24 -30.96 -3.52
C ARG A 4 -61.75 -31.22 -3.40
N ASN A 5 -61.09 -31.47 -4.53
CA ASN A 5 -59.65 -31.59 -4.65
C ASN A 5 -59.00 -30.22 -4.41
N ILE A 6 -58.19 -30.09 -3.35
CA ILE A 6 -57.39 -28.93 -3.07
C ILE A 6 -56.02 -29.21 -3.72
N PHE A 7 -55.68 -28.48 -4.80
CA PHE A 7 -54.32 -28.47 -5.34
C PHE A 7 -53.51 -27.44 -4.59
N ILE A 8 -52.50 -27.91 -3.84
CA ILE A 8 -51.51 -27.08 -3.19
C ILE A 8 -50.38 -26.87 -4.20
N THR A 9 -50.29 -25.65 -4.77
CA THR A 9 -49.21 -25.25 -5.63
C THR A 9 -48.02 -24.83 -4.74
N LEU A 10 -46.96 -25.62 -4.75
CA LEU A 10 -45.70 -25.32 -4.06
C LEU A 10 -44.89 -24.34 -4.94
N ALA A 11 -44.88 -23.06 -4.57
CA ALA A 11 -44.05 -22.07 -5.23
C ALA A 11 -42.60 -22.19 -4.71
N ALA A 12 -41.71 -22.72 -5.53
CA ALA A 12 -40.27 -22.75 -5.24
C ALA A 12 -39.69 -21.35 -5.41
N LEU A 13 -39.37 -20.66 -4.32
CA LEU A 13 -38.56 -19.42 -4.33
C LEU A 13 -37.11 -19.80 -4.60
N SER A 14 -36.68 -19.68 -5.85
CA SER A 14 -35.25 -19.74 -6.22
C SER A 14 -34.60 -18.44 -5.82
N GLY A 15 -34.01 -18.38 -4.63
CA GLY A 15 -33.17 -17.26 -4.20
C GLY A 15 -31.87 -17.25 -5.03
N ALA A 16 -31.74 -16.33 -5.96
CA ALA A 16 -30.49 -16.07 -6.65
C ALA A 16 -29.52 -15.45 -5.64
N VAL A 17 -28.55 -16.24 -5.17
CA VAL A 17 -27.40 -15.72 -4.41
C VAL A 17 -26.51 -14.99 -5.40
N THR A 18 -26.64 -13.66 -5.46
CA THR A 18 -25.69 -12.82 -6.18
C THR A 18 -24.38 -12.80 -5.41
N ALA A 19 -23.41 -13.59 -5.86
CA ALA A 19 -22.04 -13.47 -5.40
C ALA A 19 -21.55 -12.07 -5.82
N SER A 20 -21.45 -11.16 -4.84
CA SER A 20 -20.77 -9.88 -5.04
C SER A 20 -19.32 -10.20 -5.36
N ALA A 21 -18.93 -10.11 -6.64
CA ALA A 21 -17.53 -10.08 -7.02
C ALA A 21 -16.92 -8.87 -6.31
N TRP A 22 -16.05 -9.11 -5.34
CA TRP A 22 -15.18 -8.07 -4.80
C TRP A 22 -14.25 -7.65 -5.95
N SER A 23 -14.68 -6.61 -6.67
CA SER A 23 -13.77 -5.85 -7.51
C SER A 23 -12.73 -5.25 -6.56
N ALA A 24 -11.48 -5.63 -6.69
CA ALA A 24 -10.40 -4.95 -6.00
C ALA A 24 -10.48 -3.49 -6.43
N GLU A 25 -10.84 -2.61 -5.48
CA GLU A 25 -10.90 -1.18 -5.75
C GLU A 25 -9.51 -0.72 -6.16
N SER A 26 -9.40 -0.07 -7.31
CA SER A 26 -8.13 0.44 -7.82
C SER A 26 -7.55 1.44 -6.80
N ALA A 27 -6.41 1.08 -6.19
CA ALA A 27 -5.79 1.90 -5.18
C ALA A 27 -4.63 2.71 -5.76
N THR A 28 -4.38 3.89 -5.20
CA THR A 28 -3.14 4.62 -5.45
C THR A 28 -2.11 4.20 -4.40
N VAL A 29 -0.94 3.76 -4.86
CA VAL A 29 0.21 3.37 -4.02
C VAL A 29 1.37 4.28 -4.38
N ALA A 30 1.99 4.92 -3.40
CA ALA A 30 3.17 5.76 -3.60
C ALA A 30 4.44 5.02 -3.19
N PHE A 31 5.53 5.24 -3.93
CA PHE A 31 6.87 4.74 -3.63
C PHE A 31 7.81 5.96 -3.57
N LEU A 32 8.21 6.35 -2.35
CA LEU A 32 8.98 7.56 -2.08
C LEU A 32 10.39 7.20 -1.66
N MET A 33 11.36 7.59 -2.50
CA MET A 33 12.76 7.28 -2.31
C MET A 33 13.55 8.50 -1.80
N PRO A 34 14.63 8.29 -1.01
CA PRO A 34 15.33 9.37 -0.36
C PRO A 34 16.26 10.11 -1.29
N ASP A 35 17.00 9.39 -2.14
CA ASP A 35 18.06 9.92 -2.98
C ASP A 35 18.36 9.01 -4.17
N GLN A 36 19.31 9.40 -5.01
CA GLN A 36 19.82 8.63 -6.14
C GLN A 36 21.26 8.12 -5.91
N ALA A 37 21.81 8.27 -4.71
CA ALA A 37 23.18 7.88 -4.42
C ALA A 37 23.34 6.34 -4.47
N SER A 38 22.33 5.60 -4.08
CA SER A 38 22.29 4.16 -4.25
C SER A 38 21.72 3.80 -5.62
N THR A 39 22.55 3.27 -6.50
CA THR A 39 22.13 2.84 -7.84
C THR A 39 21.04 1.76 -7.82
N ARG A 40 20.95 0.96 -6.73
CA ARG A 40 19.92 -0.07 -6.62
C ARG A 40 18.51 0.49 -6.58
N TYR A 41 18.31 1.70 -6.00
CA TYR A 41 16.98 2.31 -5.89
C TYR A 41 16.30 2.47 -7.25
N GLU A 42 17.04 3.01 -8.25
CA GLU A 42 16.52 3.25 -9.58
C GLU A 42 16.61 2.02 -10.50
N GLN A 43 17.62 1.17 -10.30
CA GLN A 43 17.88 0.05 -11.20
C GLN A 43 17.15 -1.23 -10.80
N HIS A 44 16.84 -1.42 -9.51
CA HIS A 44 16.30 -2.67 -8.99
C HIS A 44 15.04 -2.47 -8.14
N ASP A 45 15.10 -1.59 -7.12
CA ASP A 45 14.05 -1.53 -6.12
C ASP A 45 12.73 -1.01 -6.72
N PHE A 46 12.75 0.15 -7.37
CA PHE A 46 11.53 0.67 -7.99
C PHE A 46 11.07 -0.15 -9.21
N PRO A 47 11.93 -0.56 -10.15
CA PRO A 47 11.50 -1.43 -11.24
C PRO A 47 10.90 -2.75 -10.78
N GLY A 48 11.50 -3.38 -9.76
CA GLY A 48 10.98 -4.61 -9.14
C GLY A 48 9.62 -4.39 -8.49
N PHE A 49 9.49 -3.35 -7.68
CA PHE A 49 8.22 -2.95 -7.07
C PHE A 49 7.12 -2.72 -8.13
N LYS A 50 7.43 -1.95 -9.17
CA LYS A 50 6.48 -1.67 -10.26
C LYS A 50 6.06 -2.94 -11.01
N ALA A 51 7.01 -3.83 -11.27
CA ALA A 51 6.72 -5.10 -11.95
C ALA A 51 5.79 -5.99 -11.12
N GLU A 52 6.01 -6.11 -9.81
CA GLU A 52 5.14 -6.88 -8.93
C GLU A 52 3.76 -6.22 -8.76
N MET A 53 3.71 -4.91 -8.63
CA MET A 53 2.42 -4.18 -8.58
C MET A 53 1.58 -4.43 -9.83
N SER A 54 2.20 -4.46 -11.01
CA SER A 54 1.49 -4.74 -12.26
C SER A 54 0.88 -6.15 -12.31
N LYS A 55 1.47 -7.11 -11.59
CA LYS A 55 0.94 -8.48 -11.48
C LYS A 55 -0.14 -8.61 -10.41
N LEU A 56 0.08 -7.99 -9.25
CA LEU A 56 -0.77 -8.14 -8.08
C LEU A 56 -1.99 -7.21 -8.11
N CYS A 57 -1.86 -6.04 -8.74
CA CYS A 57 -2.91 -5.04 -8.84
C CYS A 57 -2.76 -4.25 -10.16
N ALA A 58 -3.19 -4.83 -11.27
CA ALA A 58 -3.04 -4.23 -12.60
C ALA A 58 -3.71 -2.84 -12.72
N ASP A 59 -4.81 -2.62 -11.97
CA ASP A 59 -5.57 -1.37 -11.97
C ASP A 59 -5.08 -0.35 -10.92
N CYS A 60 -4.07 -0.71 -10.11
CA CYS A 60 -3.50 0.20 -9.13
C CYS A 60 -2.63 1.27 -9.80
N LYS A 61 -2.83 2.52 -9.37
CA LYS A 61 -1.94 3.62 -9.77
C LYS A 61 -0.71 3.62 -8.90
N VAL A 62 0.48 3.52 -9.50
CA VAL A 62 1.77 3.67 -8.81
C VAL A 62 2.32 5.07 -9.04
N ILE A 63 2.61 5.80 -7.95
CA ILE A 63 3.27 7.11 -7.95
C ILE A 63 4.69 6.91 -7.43
N TYR A 64 5.68 7.29 -8.22
CA TYR A 64 7.08 7.31 -7.81
C TYR A 64 7.57 8.73 -7.63
N GLN A 65 8.31 9.00 -6.54
CA GLN A 65 9.00 10.27 -6.34
C GLN A 65 10.33 10.03 -5.61
N ASN A 66 11.30 10.89 -5.91
CA ASN A 66 12.62 10.89 -5.29
C ASN A 66 12.89 12.25 -4.66
N ALA A 67 13.34 12.26 -3.43
CA ALA A 67 13.56 13.48 -2.66
C ALA A 67 14.93 14.14 -2.89
N ASN A 68 15.83 13.50 -3.64
CA ASN A 68 17.18 13.99 -3.90
C ASN A 68 17.92 14.44 -2.63
N ALA A 69 17.85 13.62 -1.58
CA ALA A 69 18.43 13.87 -0.26
C ALA A 69 17.88 15.12 0.47
N ASN A 70 16.71 15.61 0.07
CA ASN A 70 16.08 16.78 0.68
C ASN A 70 14.84 16.37 1.50
N ALA A 71 14.95 16.42 2.83
CA ALA A 71 13.88 16.03 3.75
C ALA A 71 12.63 16.92 3.60
N SER A 72 12.79 18.22 3.35
CA SER A 72 11.65 19.12 3.12
C SER A 72 10.92 18.80 1.82
N LEU A 73 11.64 18.41 0.78
CA LEU A 73 11.04 17.95 -0.47
C LEU A 73 10.30 16.64 -0.24
N GLN A 74 10.89 15.69 0.50
CA GLN A 74 10.20 14.43 0.82
C GLN A 74 8.91 14.66 1.60
N GLN A 75 8.90 15.58 2.56
CA GLN A 75 7.68 15.97 3.27
C GLN A 75 6.59 16.51 2.34
N GLN A 76 6.97 17.39 1.40
CA GLN A 76 6.02 17.92 0.41
C GLN A 76 5.49 16.81 -0.50
N GLN A 77 6.36 15.90 -0.97
CA GLN A 77 5.99 14.75 -1.77
C GLN A 77 5.04 13.83 -1.02
N PHE A 78 5.32 13.55 0.25
CA PHE A 78 4.51 12.71 1.12
C PHE A 78 3.09 13.28 1.29
N ASN A 79 2.97 14.56 1.61
CA ASN A 79 1.67 15.22 1.73
C ASN A 79 0.93 15.28 0.38
N SER A 80 1.67 15.47 -0.71
CA SER A 80 1.10 15.50 -2.06
C SER A 80 0.47 14.17 -2.46
N VAL A 81 1.12 13.03 -2.16
CA VAL A 81 0.55 11.71 -2.51
C VAL A 81 -0.65 11.36 -1.65
N ILE A 82 -0.71 11.80 -0.39
CA ILE A 82 -1.92 11.70 0.45
C ILE A 82 -3.06 12.48 -0.20
N ALA A 83 -2.82 13.74 -0.59
CA ALA A 83 -3.82 14.58 -1.26
C ALA A 83 -4.29 13.99 -2.61
N GLN A 84 -3.45 13.20 -3.28
CA GLN A 84 -3.79 12.46 -4.50
C GLN A 84 -4.56 11.16 -4.22
N GLY A 85 -4.87 10.86 -2.97
CA GLY A 85 -5.66 9.71 -2.57
C GLY A 85 -4.86 8.41 -2.41
N ALA A 86 -3.55 8.50 -2.16
CA ALA A 86 -2.75 7.33 -1.84
C ALA A 86 -3.36 6.56 -0.66
N LYS A 87 -3.48 5.25 -0.81
CA LYS A 87 -3.94 4.34 0.26
C LYS A 87 -2.77 3.68 0.98
N VAL A 88 -1.66 3.54 0.29
CA VAL A 88 -0.42 2.97 0.81
C VAL A 88 0.75 3.85 0.37
N ILE A 89 1.67 4.13 1.27
CA ILE A 89 2.93 4.82 1.00
C ILE A 89 4.07 3.92 1.41
N VAL A 90 4.92 3.54 0.47
CA VAL A 90 6.22 2.92 0.72
C VAL A 90 7.23 4.06 0.84
N LEU A 91 7.81 4.22 2.01
CA LEU A 91 8.70 5.33 2.35
C LEU A 91 10.09 4.82 2.72
N ASP A 92 11.10 5.17 1.95
CA ASP A 92 12.49 5.16 2.40
C ASP A 92 12.85 6.58 2.85
N PRO A 93 12.98 6.84 4.17
CA PRO A 93 13.10 8.19 4.67
C PRO A 93 14.47 8.81 4.40
N VAL A 94 14.49 10.09 4.00
CA VAL A 94 15.72 10.91 3.99
C VAL A 94 16.26 11.08 5.41
N ASP A 95 15.33 11.37 6.35
CA ASP A 95 15.60 11.50 7.78
C ASP A 95 14.61 10.62 8.55
N SER A 96 15.13 9.57 9.17
CA SER A 96 14.32 8.60 9.90
C SER A 96 13.57 9.18 11.10
N SER A 97 14.16 10.15 11.81
CA SER A 97 13.50 10.77 12.95
C SER A 97 12.41 11.76 12.51
N ALA A 98 12.69 12.58 11.49
CA ALA A 98 11.70 13.49 10.92
C ALA A 98 10.52 12.75 10.29
N ALA A 99 10.72 11.54 9.78
CA ALA A 99 9.69 10.72 9.18
C ALA A 99 8.61 10.27 10.18
N ALA A 100 8.87 10.30 11.49
CA ALA A 100 7.88 9.95 12.51
C ALA A 100 6.59 10.78 12.38
N ALA A 101 6.71 12.09 12.20
CA ALA A 101 5.56 12.97 12.01
C ALA A 101 4.79 12.68 10.70
N LEU A 102 5.49 12.26 9.65
CA LEU A 102 4.87 11.86 8.38
C LEU A 102 4.04 10.59 8.55
N VAL A 103 4.59 9.58 9.24
CA VAL A 103 3.89 8.33 9.54
C VAL A 103 2.64 8.60 10.36
N GLU A 104 2.75 9.41 11.42
CA GLU A 104 1.61 9.77 12.26
C GLU A 104 0.50 10.47 11.47
N ASN A 105 0.86 11.44 10.63
CA ASN A 105 -0.08 12.15 9.77
C ASN A 105 -0.81 11.22 8.79
N ALA A 106 -0.09 10.29 8.15
CA ALA A 106 -0.69 9.33 7.23
C ALA A 106 -1.66 8.39 7.94
N GLN A 107 -1.24 7.82 9.07
CA GLN A 107 -2.05 6.89 9.86
C GLN A 107 -3.33 7.57 10.39
N ALA A 108 -3.25 8.84 10.80
CA ALA A 108 -4.42 9.61 11.23
C ALA A 108 -5.45 9.81 10.09
N GLN A 109 -5.02 9.74 8.85
CA GLN A 109 -5.87 9.82 7.66
C GLN A 109 -6.24 8.45 7.07
N GLY A 110 -5.91 7.35 7.75
CA GLY A 110 -6.20 5.99 7.31
C GLY A 110 -5.30 5.49 6.18
N VAL A 111 -4.20 6.19 5.89
CA VAL A 111 -3.21 5.79 4.89
C VAL A 111 -2.19 4.87 5.55
N LYS A 112 -1.91 3.72 4.94
CA LYS A 112 -0.92 2.76 5.41
C LYS A 112 0.48 3.17 4.99
N VAL A 113 1.44 3.01 5.91
CA VAL A 113 2.85 3.30 5.63
C VAL A 113 3.69 2.04 5.80
N ILE A 114 4.50 1.76 4.79
CA ILE A 114 5.53 0.74 4.81
C ILE A 114 6.87 1.46 4.85
N ALA A 115 7.59 1.37 5.98
CA ALA A 115 8.98 1.82 6.03
C ALA A 115 9.85 0.84 5.24
N TYR A 116 10.58 1.35 4.28
CA TYR A 116 11.41 0.57 3.37
C TYR A 116 12.87 0.93 3.57
N ASP A 117 13.74 -0.08 3.61
CA ASP A 117 15.19 0.04 3.81
C ASP A 117 15.57 0.69 5.15
N ARG A 118 15.22 1.95 5.37
CA ARG A 118 15.51 2.71 6.59
C ARG A 118 14.33 2.69 7.55
N PRO A 119 14.55 2.42 8.86
CA PRO A 119 13.46 2.39 9.85
C PRO A 119 12.97 3.79 10.21
N VAL A 120 11.79 3.85 10.83
CA VAL A 120 11.25 5.04 11.49
C VAL A 120 11.12 4.73 12.99
N PRO A 121 12.16 4.97 13.79
CA PRO A 121 12.24 4.45 15.17
C PRO A 121 11.24 5.11 16.12
N ASP A 122 11.00 6.41 15.99
CA ASP A 122 10.19 7.20 16.93
C ASP A 122 8.68 7.01 16.73
N LYS A 123 8.25 6.53 15.57
CA LYS A 123 6.86 6.21 15.25
C LYS A 123 6.81 5.02 14.30
N PRO A 124 6.46 3.82 14.77
CA PRO A 124 6.40 2.65 13.92
C PRO A 124 5.45 2.83 12.73
N ALA A 125 5.93 2.54 11.53
CA ALA A 125 5.10 2.36 10.36
C ALA A 125 4.23 1.11 10.52
N ASP A 126 3.21 0.93 9.65
CA ASP A 126 2.35 -0.27 9.69
C ASP A 126 3.17 -1.54 9.39
N PHE A 127 4.18 -1.41 8.52
CA PHE A 127 5.11 -2.49 8.17
C PHE A 127 6.51 -1.92 7.99
N TYR A 128 7.51 -2.77 8.21
CA TYR A 128 8.92 -2.48 7.91
C TYR A 128 9.50 -3.58 7.02
N VAL A 129 10.13 -3.18 5.94
CA VAL A 129 10.78 -4.08 4.98
C VAL A 129 12.21 -3.63 4.77
N SER A 130 13.17 -4.48 5.11
CA SER A 130 14.60 -4.23 4.97
C SER A 130 15.36 -5.55 4.80
N PHE A 131 16.68 -5.46 4.78
CA PHE A 131 17.57 -6.62 4.77
C PHE A 131 17.73 -7.21 6.17
N ASP A 132 18.29 -8.42 6.26
CA ASP A 132 18.81 -8.98 7.50
C ASP A 132 20.11 -8.27 7.88
N ASN A 133 19.96 -7.06 8.42
CA ASN A 133 21.11 -6.21 8.79
C ASN A 133 21.96 -6.81 9.91
N GLU A 134 21.34 -7.61 10.78
CA GLU A 134 22.04 -8.32 11.86
C GLU A 134 22.93 -9.44 11.26
N GLY A 135 22.37 -10.27 10.39
CA GLY A 135 23.12 -11.30 9.69
C GLY A 135 24.26 -10.74 8.84
N ILE A 136 24.04 -9.60 8.17
CA ILE A 136 25.10 -8.88 7.43
C ILE A 136 26.21 -8.44 8.40
N GLY A 137 25.85 -7.87 9.55
CA GLY A 137 26.82 -7.44 10.57
C GLY A 137 27.67 -8.56 11.14
N TYR A 138 27.17 -9.80 11.18
CA TYR A 138 27.96 -10.97 11.58
C TYR A 138 28.86 -11.50 10.45
N ALA A 139 28.59 -11.15 9.20
CA ALA A 139 29.33 -11.68 8.05
C ALA A 139 30.57 -10.86 7.67
N ILE A 140 30.74 -9.66 8.25
CA ILE A 140 31.86 -8.73 8.01
C ILE A 140 32.78 -8.62 9.23
#